data_ea70abea30dd9c9676863c1cb2820bb1
#
_entry.id   ea70abea30dd9c9676863c1cb2820bb1
#
_cell.length_a   1.000
_cell.length_b   1.000
_cell.length_c   1.000
_cell.angle_alpha   90.00
_cell.angle_beta   90.00
_cell.angle_gamma   90.00
#
_symmetry.space_group_name_H-M   'P 1'
#
loop_
_entity.id
_entity.type
_entity.pdbx_description
1 polymer ?
#
loop_
_entity_poly.entity_id
_entity_poly.type
_entity_poly.pdbx_seq_one_letter_code
_entity_poly.pdbx_strand_id
1 'polypeptide(L)'
;LFKVDHKTLMLLIGCGASGAIAGIFKAPIAGVVFTLEVLMIDLTMASLLPLLVSSITALVMMYIFTGTSAEFSFTLDNAFAVERIPTSILLGIFCGLVSLYFTRAMNFCEDVFRKFSNMYVKLLLGGSVLSVLIYVFPPLYGEGYGMISLLLEGTSMQDWQAVMNNSMFYGDQNMLLIYLGLIVLFKVFASSATNGG
;
A
#
# COMPACT_ATOMS: atom_id res chain seq x y z
N LEU A 1 2.21 -26.71 17.39
CA LEU A 1 2.80 -27.81 16.65
C LEU A 1 4.33 -27.78 16.74
N PHE A 2 5.00 -26.67 16.46
CA PHE A 2 6.44 -26.52 16.65
C PHE A 2 6.70 -25.63 17.85
N LYS A 3 7.40 -26.16 18.88
CA LYS A 3 7.90 -25.34 20.00
C LYS A 3 9.12 -24.56 19.51
N VAL A 4 8.89 -23.40 18.94
CA VAL A 4 9.94 -22.55 18.37
C VAL A 4 10.22 -21.42 19.36
N ASP A 5 11.49 -21.10 19.55
CA ASP A 5 11.90 -19.93 20.35
C ASP A 5 11.39 -18.63 19.72
N HIS A 6 11.14 -17.62 20.56
CA HIS A 6 10.59 -16.33 20.13
C HIS A 6 11.41 -15.68 19.01
N LYS A 7 12.75 -15.75 19.07
CA LYS A 7 13.61 -15.20 18.02
C LYS A 7 13.44 -15.92 16.68
N THR A 8 13.33 -17.25 16.71
CA THR A 8 13.09 -18.04 15.50
C THR A 8 11.69 -17.80 14.95
N LEU A 9 10.69 -17.60 15.81
CA LEU A 9 9.33 -17.25 15.38
C LEU A 9 9.30 -15.91 14.65
N MET A 10 9.94 -14.87 15.21
CA MET A 10 10.04 -13.56 14.57
C MET A 10 10.77 -13.64 13.23
N LEU A 11 11.83 -14.44 13.13
CA LEU A 11 12.53 -14.68 11.87
C LEU A 11 11.64 -15.36 10.83
N LEU A 12 10.86 -16.36 11.22
CA LEU A 12 9.92 -17.04 10.30
C LEU A 12 8.82 -16.10 9.80
N ILE A 13 8.27 -15.27 10.69
CA ILE A 13 7.31 -14.22 10.31
C ILE A 13 7.97 -13.24 9.33
N GLY A 14 9.22 -12.86 9.62
CA GLY A 14 10.02 -12.01 8.74
C GLY A 14 10.23 -12.62 7.35
N CYS A 15 10.58 -13.91 7.29
CA CYS A 15 10.73 -14.61 6.00
C CYS A 15 9.42 -14.60 5.19
N GLY A 16 8.27 -14.83 5.86
CA GLY A 16 6.96 -14.76 5.22
C GLY A 16 6.65 -13.36 4.68
N ALA A 17 6.85 -12.33 5.50
CA ALA A 17 6.62 -10.93 5.11
C ALA A 17 7.57 -10.49 3.98
N SER A 18 8.85 -10.79 4.10
CA SER A 18 9.86 -10.48 3.08
C SER A 18 9.54 -11.15 1.74
N GLY A 19 9.16 -12.44 1.76
CA GLY A 19 8.76 -13.17 0.57
C GLY A 19 7.48 -12.60 -0.06
N ALA A 20 6.48 -12.25 0.73
CA ALA A 20 5.23 -11.67 0.23
C ALA A 20 5.48 -10.34 -0.49
N ILE A 21 6.24 -9.43 0.12
CA ILE A 21 6.57 -8.12 -0.47
C ILE A 21 7.45 -8.30 -1.72
N ALA A 22 8.46 -9.16 -1.64
CA ALA A 22 9.32 -9.44 -2.78
C ALA A 22 8.56 -10.02 -3.97
N GLY A 23 7.59 -10.88 -3.72
CA GLY A 23 6.74 -11.47 -4.76
C GLY A 23 5.83 -10.43 -5.42
N ILE A 24 5.09 -9.64 -4.64
CA ILE A 24 4.14 -8.65 -5.15
C ILE A 24 4.85 -7.58 -5.98
N PHE A 25 5.90 -6.96 -5.43
CA PHE A 25 6.60 -5.85 -6.09
C PHE A 25 7.75 -6.29 -7.01
N LYS A 26 8.03 -7.59 -7.09
CA LYS A 26 9.18 -8.14 -7.84
C LYS A 26 10.52 -7.51 -7.43
N ALA A 27 10.65 -7.15 -6.16
CA ALA A 27 11.76 -6.41 -5.57
C ALA A 27 12.29 -7.12 -4.30
N PRO A 28 13.18 -8.11 -4.43
CA PRO A 28 13.60 -8.94 -3.30
C PRO A 28 14.37 -8.15 -2.23
N ILE A 29 15.22 -7.22 -2.63
CA ILE A 29 15.99 -6.38 -1.70
C ILE A 29 15.04 -5.48 -0.89
N ALA A 30 14.05 -4.86 -1.56
CA ALA A 30 13.05 -4.03 -0.88
C ALA A 30 12.25 -4.83 0.15
N GLY A 31 11.88 -6.07 -0.17
CA GLY A 31 11.19 -6.97 0.76
C GLY A 31 12.01 -7.25 2.02
N VAL A 32 13.31 -7.51 1.87
CA VAL A 32 14.21 -7.73 3.02
C VAL A 32 14.34 -6.47 3.87
N VAL A 33 14.65 -5.33 3.25
CA VAL A 33 14.86 -4.05 3.96
C VAL A 33 13.59 -3.64 4.71
N PHE A 34 12.43 -3.71 4.06
CA PHE A 34 11.15 -3.42 4.70
C PHE A 34 10.91 -4.30 5.93
N THR A 35 11.17 -5.60 5.80
CA THR A 35 10.94 -6.55 6.89
C THR A 35 11.87 -6.30 8.07
N LEU A 36 13.13 -5.99 7.82
CA LEU A 36 14.09 -5.65 8.87
C LEU A 36 13.68 -4.39 9.63
N GLU A 37 13.20 -3.39 8.90
CA GLU A 37 12.79 -2.10 9.48
C GLU A 37 11.48 -2.24 10.29
N VAL A 38 10.46 -2.88 9.72
CA VAL A 38 9.14 -2.97 10.35
C VAL A 38 9.13 -3.93 11.53
N LEU A 39 9.80 -5.07 11.43
CA LEU A 39 9.86 -6.07 12.50
C LEU A 39 11.04 -5.83 13.47
N MET A 40 11.84 -4.79 13.24
CA MET A 40 13.02 -4.47 14.08
C MET A 40 13.92 -5.69 14.33
N ILE A 41 14.10 -6.50 13.29
CA ILE A 41 14.95 -7.72 13.37
C ILE A 41 16.42 -7.27 13.34
N ASP A 42 17.22 -7.81 14.25
CA ASP A 42 18.65 -7.53 14.29
C ASP A 42 19.35 -7.91 12.97
N LEU A 43 20.15 -6.99 12.45
CA LEU A 43 20.96 -7.15 11.23
C LEU A 43 22.13 -8.09 11.51
N THR A 44 21.86 -9.39 11.54
CA THR A 44 22.88 -10.43 11.65
C THR A 44 22.88 -11.30 10.40
N MET A 45 24.01 -11.95 10.10
CA MET A 45 24.06 -12.90 8.98
C MET A 45 23.07 -14.06 9.16
N ALA A 46 22.77 -14.42 10.40
CA ALA A 46 21.81 -15.46 10.74
C ALA A 46 20.36 -15.06 10.40
N SER A 47 20.02 -13.78 10.44
CA SER A 47 18.69 -13.26 10.05
C SER A 47 18.64 -12.89 8.56
N LEU A 48 19.70 -12.31 8.04
CA LEU A 48 19.72 -11.76 6.67
C LEU A 48 19.64 -12.88 5.60
N LEU A 49 20.36 -13.99 5.79
CA LEU A 49 20.38 -15.08 4.81
C LEU A 49 19.01 -15.72 4.61
N PRO A 50 18.26 -16.12 5.65
CA PRO A 50 16.91 -16.69 5.47
C PRO A 50 15.94 -15.69 4.81
N LEU A 51 16.01 -14.42 5.17
CA LEU A 51 15.17 -13.37 4.57
C LEU A 51 15.46 -13.22 3.06
N LEU A 52 16.73 -13.19 2.67
CA LEU A 52 17.13 -13.11 1.26
C LEU A 52 16.69 -14.35 0.47
N VAL A 53 16.91 -15.54 1.01
CA VAL A 53 16.51 -16.79 0.35
C VAL A 53 14.99 -16.82 0.17
N SER A 54 14.22 -16.45 1.19
CA SER A 54 12.76 -16.37 1.10
C SER A 54 12.32 -15.38 0.02
N SER A 55 12.89 -14.18 0.00
CA SER A 55 12.56 -13.14 -0.97
C SER A 55 12.86 -13.55 -2.40
N ILE A 56 14.04 -14.14 -2.64
CA ILE A 56 14.45 -14.60 -3.99
C ILE A 56 13.57 -15.77 -4.44
N THR A 57 13.28 -16.71 -3.55
CA THR A 57 12.41 -17.85 -3.89
C THR A 57 11.00 -17.37 -4.24
N ALA A 58 10.43 -16.45 -3.47
CA ALA A 58 9.13 -15.88 -3.76
C ALA A 58 9.12 -15.14 -5.10
N LEU A 59 10.16 -14.36 -5.40
CA LEU A 59 10.33 -13.68 -6.69
C LEU A 59 10.35 -14.66 -7.86
N VAL A 60 11.14 -15.74 -7.75
CA VAL A 60 11.24 -16.77 -8.80
C VAL A 60 9.89 -17.43 -9.04
N MET A 61 9.18 -17.79 -7.97
CA MET A 61 7.83 -18.35 -8.09
C MET A 61 6.87 -17.36 -8.74
N MET A 62 6.94 -16.09 -8.38
CA MET A 62 6.10 -15.07 -8.99
C MET A 62 6.38 -14.90 -10.48
N TYR A 63 7.64 -14.96 -10.92
CA TYR A 63 8.00 -14.92 -12.33
C TYR A 63 7.43 -16.12 -13.12
N ILE A 64 7.35 -17.28 -12.51
CA ILE A 64 6.76 -18.46 -13.14
C ILE A 64 5.25 -18.28 -13.35
N PHE A 65 4.54 -17.67 -12.38
CA PHE A 65 3.09 -17.54 -12.45
C PHE A 65 2.61 -16.30 -13.20
N THR A 66 3.28 -15.15 -13.05
CA THR A 66 2.81 -13.86 -13.60
C THR A 66 3.74 -13.25 -14.66
N GLY A 67 4.84 -13.93 -14.99
CA GLY A 67 5.83 -13.41 -15.92
C GLY A 67 6.75 -12.34 -15.32
N THR A 68 7.66 -11.82 -16.14
CA THR A 68 8.74 -10.91 -15.72
C THR A 68 8.38 -9.42 -15.81
N SER A 69 7.17 -9.07 -16.30
CA SER A 69 6.73 -7.67 -16.38
C SER A 69 6.72 -7.02 -14.99
N ALA A 70 7.19 -5.77 -14.89
CA ALA A 70 7.07 -5.00 -13.67
C ALA A 70 5.60 -4.71 -13.36
N GLU A 71 5.25 -4.57 -12.07
CA GLU A 71 3.88 -4.24 -11.66
C GLU A 71 3.49 -2.84 -12.11
N PHE A 72 4.43 -1.91 -12.05
CA PHE A 72 4.26 -0.54 -12.55
C PHE A 72 5.29 -0.27 -13.62
N SER A 73 4.83 0.09 -14.83
CA SER A 73 5.67 0.55 -15.93
C SER A 73 5.56 2.06 -16.04
N PHE A 74 6.68 2.73 -16.14
CA PHE A 74 6.74 4.15 -16.42
C PHE A 74 8.00 4.45 -17.23
N THR A 75 7.90 5.44 -18.10
CA THR A 75 9.03 5.92 -18.89
C THR A 75 9.59 7.17 -18.24
N LEU A 76 10.91 7.19 -18.04
CA LEU A 76 11.61 8.38 -17.58
C LEU A 76 12.11 9.17 -18.81
N ASP A 77 11.36 10.19 -19.20
CA ASP A 77 11.73 11.04 -20.34
C ASP A 77 12.94 11.92 -20.05
N ASN A 78 13.21 12.19 -18.78
CA ASN A 78 14.32 13.04 -18.36
C ASN A 78 15.15 12.38 -17.26
N ALA A 79 16.48 12.43 -17.42
CA ALA A 79 17.41 12.02 -16.36
C ALA A 79 17.24 12.89 -15.11
N PHE A 80 17.68 12.35 -13.97
CA PHE A 80 17.65 13.10 -12.71
C PHE A 80 18.50 14.38 -12.82
N ALA A 81 17.89 15.52 -12.58
CA ALA A 81 18.54 16.81 -12.55
C ALA A 81 18.65 17.33 -11.11
N VAL A 82 19.79 17.95 -10.78
CA VAL A 82 20.04 18.52 -9.42
C VAL A 82 19.00 19.58 -9.06
N GLU A 83 18.46 20.28 -10.04
CA GLU A 83 17.40 21.28 -9.89
C GLU A 83 16.09 20.73 -9.29
N ARG A 84 15.89 19.41 -9.34
CA ARG A 84 14.71 18.73 -8.80
C ARG A 84 14.85 18.34 -7.32
N ILE A 85 16.02 18.53 -6.72
CA ILE A 85 16.27 18.20 -5.30
C ILE A 85 15.30 18.93 -4.37
N PRO A 86 15.04 20.24 -4.48
CA PRO A 86 14.10 20.92 -3.59
C PRO A 86 12.68 20.36 -3.68
N THR A 87 12.23 20.03 -4.89
CA THR A 87 10.92 19.41 -5.11
C THR A 87 10.82 18.02 -4.48
N SER A 88 11.90 17.23 -4.57
CA SER A 88 11.96 15.91 -3.94
C SER A 88 11.93 16.00 -2.42
N ILE A 89 12.59 16.98 -1.83
CA ILE A 89 12.54 17.25 -0.38
C ILE A 89 11.13 17.63 0.04
N LEU A 90 10.48 18.53 -0.70
CA LEU A 90 9.11 18.94 -0.43
C LEU A 90 8.12 17.76 -0.52
N LEU A 91 8.30 16.90 -1.53
CA LEU A 91 7.53 15.67 -1.66
C LEU A 91 7.76 14.74 -0.45
N GLY A 92 9.00 14.58 0.00
CA GLY A 92 9.31 13.78 1.19
C GLY A 92 8.63 14.30 2.46
N ILE A 93 8.62 15.62 2.67
CA ILE A 93 7.90 16.25 3.78
C ILE A 93 6.39 15.98 3.67
N PHE A 94 5.83 16.15 2.48
CA PHE A 94 4.41 15.87 2.24
C PHE A 94 4.06 14.41 2.52
N CYS A 95 4.84 13.46 2.05
CA CYS A 95 4.67 12.04 2.33
C CYS A 95 4.75 11.74 3.84
N GLY A 96 5.69 12.40 4.56
CA GLY A 96 5.79 12.28 6.01
C GLY A 96 4.54 12.77 6.75
N LEU A 97 3.96 13.89 6.32
CA LEU A 97 2.71 14.41 6.88
C LEU A 97 1.53 13.47 6.61
N VAL A 98 1.44 12.93 5.39
CA VAL A 98 0.40 11.94 5.03
C VAL A 98 0.55 10.67 5.86
N SER A 99 1.77 10.19 6.07
CA SER A 99 2.05 9.03 6.92
C SER A 99 1.62 9.25 8.37
N LEU A 100 1.93 10.42 8.92
CA LEU A 100 1.50 10.80 10.28
C LEU A 100 -0.02 10.88 10.39
N TYR A 101 -0.68 11.47 9.39
CA TYR A 101 -2.13 11.49 9.30
C TYR A 101 -2.69 10.06 9.26
N PHE A 102 -2.15 9.21 8.39
CA PHE A 102 -2.60 7.83 8.22
C PHE A 102 -2.54 7.05 9.53
N THR A 103 -1.39 7.10 10.22
CA THR A 103 -1.20 6.42 11.50
C THR A 103 -2.18 6.90 12.57
N ARG A 104 -2.37 8.23 12.69
CA ARG A 104 -3.29 8.79 13.69
C ARG A 104 -4.75 8.46 13.39
N ALA A 105 -5.15 8.57 12.14
CA ALA A 105 -6.51 8.26 11.73
C ALA A 105 -6.83 6.77 11.86
N MET A 106 -5.86 5.88 11.55
CA MET A 106 -5.99 4.44 11.74
C MET A 106 -6.21 4.10 13.22
N ASN A 107 -5.35 4.60 14.11
CA ASN A 107 -5.48 4.39 15.55
C ASN A 107 -6.81 4.93 16.10
N PHE A 108 -7.22 6.10 15.63
CA PHE A 108 -8.52 6.67 16.02
C PHE A 108 -9.70 5.77 15.60
N CYS A 109 -9.69 5.28 14.38
CA CYS A 109 -10.73 4.37 13.89
C CYS A 109 -10.72 3.05 14.68
N GLU A 110 -9.54 2.48 14.94
CA GLU A 110 -9.39 1.27 15.76
C GLU A 110 -9.96 1.47 17.17
N ASP A 111 -9.67 2.59 17.80
CA ASP A 111 -10.23 2.94 19.12
C ASP A 111 -11.76 3.06 19.10
N VAL A 112 -12.32 3.57 18.01
CA VAL A 112 -13.77 3.62 17.81
C VAL A 112 -14.34 2.21 17.68
N PHE A 113 -13.76 1.34 16.85
CA PHE A 113 -14.22 -0.04 16.69
C PHE A 113 -14.05 -0.87 17.97
N ARG A 114 -13.02 -0.61 18.77
CA ARG A 114 -12.82 -1.29 20.08
C ARG A 114 -13.92 -1.02 21.09
N LYS A 115 -14.67 0.09 20.98
CA LYS A 115 -15.81 0.39 21.86
C LYS A 115 -16.99 -0.54 21.66
N PHE A 116 -17.12 -1.16 20.50
CA PHE A 116 -18.20 -2.10 20.21
C PHE A 116 -17.77 -3.52 20.61
N SER A 117 -18.51 -4.10 21.56
CA SER A 117 -18.23 -5.47 22.03
C SER A 117 -18.81 -6.54 21.09
N ASN A 118 -19.85 -6.20 20.33
CA ASN A 118 -20.57 -7.17 19.49
C ASN A 118 -19.94 -7.23 18.09
N MET A 119 -19.47 -8.41 17.71
CA MET A 119 -18.83 -8.67 16.41
C MET A 119 -19.73 -8.35 15.22
N TYR A 120 -21.04 -8.67 15.31
CA TYR A 120 -21.99 -8.38 14.23
C TYR A 120 -22.22 -6.89 14.01
N VAL A 121 -22.21 -6.10 15.11
CA VAL A 121 -22.33 -4.63 15.01
C VAL A 121 -21.11 -4.04 14.35
N LYS A 122 -19.91 -4.52 14.67
CA LYS A 122 -18.66 -4.10 13.99
C LYS A 122 -18.72 -4.39 12.50
N LEU A 123 -19.11 -5.60 12.13
CA LEU A 123 -19.23 -6.03 10.73
C LEU A 123 -20.23 -5.16 9.96
N LEU A 124 -21.40 -4.90 10.53
CA LEU A 124 -22.42 -4.05 9.91
C LEU A 124 -21.94 -2.61 9.75
N LEU A 125 -21.35 -2.02 10.80
CA LEU A 125 -20.83 -0.66 10.74
C LEU A 125 -19.66 -0.55 9.75
N GLY A 126 -18.66 -1.43 9.85
CA GLY A 126 -17.53 -1.45 8.94
C GLY A 126 -17.94 -1.66 7.49
N GLY A 127 -18.82 -2.64 7.25
CA GLY A 127 -19.34 -2.94 5.91
C GLY A 127 -20.17 -1.82 5.32
N SER A 128 -21.02 -1.14 6.12
CA SER A 128 -21.82 0.00 5.65
C SER A 128 -20.95 1.21 5.31
N VAL A 129 -19.97 1.54 6.15
CA VAL A 129 -19.02 2.62 5.89
C VAL A 129 -18.23 2.31 4.62
N LEU A 130 -17.70 1.11 4.49
CA LEU A 130 -16.94 0.68 3.33
C LEU A 130 -17.78 0.73 2.04
N SER A 131 -19.03 0.26 2.09
CA SER A 131 -19.96 0.28 0.97
C SER A 131 -20.23 1.71 0.47
N VAL A 132 -20.47 2.65 1.38
CA VAL A 132 -20.66 4.07 1.01
C VAL A 132 -19.40 4.67 0.42
N LEU A 133 -18.24 4.39 1.01
CA LEU A 133 -16.96 4.89 0.52
C LEU A 133 -16.65 4.35 -0.89
N ILE A 134 -16.88 3.07 -1.15
CA ILE A 134 -16.66 2.47 -2.48
C ILE A 134 -17.66 3.03 -3.50
N TYR A 135 -18.91 3.28 -3.09
CA TYR A 135 -19.91 3.87 -3.99
C TYR A 135 -19.52 5.28 -4.43
N VAL A 136 -19.02 6.10 -3.50
CA VAL A 136 -18.60 7.49 -3.79
C VAL A 136 -17.23 7.53 -4.49
N PHE A 137 -16.31 6.67 -4.06
CA PHE A 137 -14.94 6.57 -4.56
C PHE A 137 -14.62 5.14 -5.01
N PRO A 138 -15.00 4.72 -6.22
CA PRO A 138 -14.74 3.39 -6.73
C PRO A 138 -13.28 2.91 -6.63
N PRO A 139 -12.25 3.77 -6.77
CA PRO A 139 -10.85 3.37 -6.60
C PRO A 139 -10.46 2.91 -5.19
N LEU A 140 -11.32 3.14 -4.18
CA LEU A 140 -11.11 2.58 -2.83
C LEU A 140 -11.39 1.07 -2.76
N TYR A 141 -12.03 0.52 -3.78
CA TYR A 141 -12.21 -0.92 -3.91
C TYR A 141 -10.88 -1.59 -4.27
N GLY A 142 -10.44 -2.49 -3.41
CA GLY A 142 -9.17 -3.20 -3.57
C GLY A 142 -7.94 -2.32 -3.26
N GLU A 143 -6.83 -2.65 -3.89
CA GLU A 143 -5.52 -2.06 -3.61
C GLU A 143 -5.27 -0.74 -4.35
N GLY A 144 -5.97 -0.51 -5.46
CA GLY A 144 -5.88 0.69 -6.27
C GLY A 144 -4.76 0.66 -7.32
N TYR A 145 -4.17 -0.51 -7.60
CA TYR A 145 -3.09 -0.63 -8.60
C TYR A 145 -3.52 -0.19 -9.99
N GLY A 146 -4.74 -0.53 -10.42
CA GLY A 146 -5.25 -0.07 -11.70
C GLY A 146 -5.31 1.46 -11.84
N MET A 147 -5.66 2.17 -10.74
CA MET A 147 -5.63 3.63 -10.71
C MET A 147 -4.20 4.17 -10.80
N ILE A 148 -3.26 3.54 -10.07
CA ILE A 148 -1.85 3.95 -10.07
C ILE A 148 -1.26 3.75 -11.48
N SER A 149 -1.51 2.62 -12.13
CA SER A 149 -1.07 2.37 -13.50
C SER A 149 -1.61 3.40 -14.48
N LEU A 150 -2.92 3.72 -14.41
CA LEU A 150 -3.52 4.76 -15.25
C LEU A 150 -2.88 6.15 -15.04
N LEU A 151 -2.51 6.48 -13.82
CA LEU A 151 -1.84 7.74 -13.52
C LEU A 151 -0.38 7.78 -13.99
N LEU A 152 0.32 6.64 -13.97
CA LEU A 152 1.72 6.52 -14.38
C LEU A 152 1.88 6.40 -15.90
N GLU A 153 0.98 5.66 -16.56
CA GLU A 153 1.03 5.38 -17.99
C GLU A 153 0.29 6.44 -18.82
N GLY A 154 -0.68 7.14 -18.20
CA GLY A 154 -1.48 8.16 -18.88
C GLY A 154 -0.64 9.33 -19.35
N THR A 155 -0.73 9.66 -20.63
CA THR A 155 -0.03 10.78 -21.26
C THR A 155 -0.95 11.98 -21.51
N SER A 156 -2.26 11.76 -21.45
CA SER A 156 -3.28 12.79 -21.71
C SER A 156 -4.19 13.03 -20.51
N MET A 157 -4.80 14.21 -20.45
CA MET A 157 -5.82 14.53 -19.44
C MET A 157 -7.04 13.60 -19.52
N GLN A 158 -7.33 13.05 -20.69
CA GLN A 158 -8.43 12.09 -20.87
C GLN A 158 -8.12 10.74 -20.20
N ASP A 159 -6.88 10.29 -20.28
CA ASP A 159 -6.45 9.06 -19.62
C ASP A 159 -6.57 9.20 -18.11
N TRP A 160 -6.17 10.35 -17.55
CA TRP A 160 -6.28 10.61 -16.11
C TRP A 160 -7.73 10.79 -15.65
N GLN A 161 -8.60 11.30 -16.51
CA GLN A 161 -10.05 11.35 -16.21
C GLN A 161 -10.68 9.95 -16.12
N ALA A 162 -10.10 8.97 -16.79
CA ALA A 162 -10.55 7.57 -16.66
C ALA A 162 -10.48 7.05 -15.22
N VAL A 163 -9.64 7.66 -14.37
CA VAL A 163 -9.59 7.37 -12.93
C VAL A 163 -10.90 7.71 -12.22
N MET A 164 -11.62 8.71 -12.72
CA MET A 164 -12.92 9.13 -12.18
C MET A 164 -14.11 8.38 -12.80
N ASN A 165 -13.85 7.45 -13.73
CA ASN A 165 -14.92 6.66 -14.34
C ASN A 165 -15.72 5.94 -13.26
N ASN A 166 -17.04 5.95 -13.42
CA ASN A 166 -18.01 5.41 -12.46
C ASN A 166 -18.09 6.13 -11.10
N SER A 167 -17.42 7.27 -10.93
CA SER A 167 -17.59 8.12 -9.74
C SER A 167 -18.61 9.24 -9.98
N MET A 168 -19.14 9.82 -8.89
CA MET A 168 -20.03 10.99 -8.96
C MET A 168 -19.32 12.25 -9.49
N PHE A 169 -18.01 12.24 -9.61
CA PHE A 169 -17.17 13.37 -10.03
C PHE A 169 -16.76 13.30 -11.51
N TYR A 170 -17.32 12.37 -12.26
CA TYR A 170 -17.01 12.20 -13.68
C TYR A 170 -17.44 13.44 -14.48
N GLY A 171 -16.52 13.98 -15.27
CA GLY A 171 -16.76 15.11 -16.19
C GLY A 171 -16.10 16.45 -15.84
N ASP A 172 -15.71 16.67 -14.58
CA ASP A 172 -15.06 17.91 -14.14
C ASP A 172 -13.52 17.75 -14.06
N GLN A 173 -12.82 18.31 -15.06
CA GLN A 173 -11.35 18.24 -15.14
C GLN A 173 -10.64 18.87 -13.93
N ASN A 174 -11.21 19.96 -13.42
CA ASN A 174 -10.63 20.69 -12.29
C ASN A 174 -10.75 19.94 -10.96
N MET A 175 -11.64 18.94 -10.90
CA MET A 175 -11.88 18.14 -9.70
C MET A 175 -10.91 16.97 -9.54
N LEU A 176 -10.08 16.64 -10.53
CA LEU A 176 -9.17 15.48 -10.47
C LEU A 176 -8.23 15.54 -9.27
N LEU A 177 -7.55 16.67 -9.04
CA LEU A 177 -6.62 16.82 -7.91
C LEU A 177 -7.33 16.72 -6.55
N ILE A 178 -8.52 17.32 -6.45
CA ILE A 178 -9.34 17.24 -5.24
C ILE A 178 -9.80 15.82 -5.02
N TYR A 179 -10.24 15.15 -6.07
CA TYR A 179 -10.67 13.75 -6.03
C TYR A 179 -9.53 12.82 -5.56
N LEU A 180 -8.32 12.98 -6.10
CA LEU A 180 -7.15 12.21 -5.68
C LEU A 180 -6.78 12.50 -4.21
N GLY A 181 -6.85 13.77 -3.79
CA GLY A 181 -6.63 14.14 -2.39
C GLY A 181 -7.66 13.49 -1.45
N LEU A 182 -8.94 13.47 -1.85
CA LEU A 182 -10.00 12.82 -1.07
C LEU A 182 -9.81 11.29 -1.00
N ILE A 183 -9.36 10.65 -2.08
CA ILE A 183 -9.02 9.22 -2.06
C ILE A 183 -7.95 8.93 -1.01
N VAL A 184 -6.87 9.72 -0.98
CA VAL A 184 -5.80 9.56 0.03
C VAL A 184 -6.36 9.70 1.44
N LEU A 185 -7.22 10.69 1.68
CA LEU A 185 -7.85 10.90 2.98
C LEU A 185 -8.79 9.75 3.38
N PHE A 186 -9.64 9.31 2.46
CA PHE A 186 -10.64 8.28 2.76
C PHE A 186 -10.08 6.85 2.72
N LYS A 187 -8.93 6.61 2.08
CA LYS A 187 -8.28 5.29 2.05
C LYS A 187 -8.00 4.76 3.46
N VAL A 188 -7.66 5.65 4.40
CA VAL A 188 -7.42 5.26 5.80
C VAL A 188 -8.69 4.67 6.43
N PHE A 189 -9.84 5.32 6.22
CA PHE A 189 -11.11 4.84 6.77
C PHE A 189 -11.54 3.53 6.11
N ALA A 190 -11.34 3.38 4.80
CA ALA A 190 -11.60 2.12 4.11
C ALA A 190 -10.72 0.98 4.64
N SER A 191 -9.41 1.23 4.80
CA SER A 191 -8.47 0.23 5.35
C SER A 191 -8.78 -0.11 6.80
N SER A 192 -9.16 0.88 7.61
CA SER A 192 -9.53 0.65 9.00
C SER A 192 -10.84 -0.12 9.13
N ALA A 193 -11.83 0.16 8.29
CA ALA A 193 -13.10 -0.57 8.28
C ALA A 193 -12.92 -2.05 7.92
N THR A 194 -11.96 -2.37 7.04
CA THR A 194 -11.64 -3.77 6.69
C THR A 194 -10.87 -4.50 7.79
N ASN A 195 -10.00 -3.80 8.54
CA ASN A 195 -9.15 -4.40 9.57
C ASN A 195 -9.79 -4.38 10.96
N GLY A 196 -10.62 -3.41 11.25
CA GLY A 196 -11.25 -3.20 12.56
C GLY A 196 -12.67 -3.74 12.68
N GLY A 197 -13.32 -4.07 11.58
CA GLY A 197 -14.63 -4.72 11.51
C GLY A 197 -14.49 -6.22 11.45
#